data_3c2176967ddadeedb4d932df0c664595
#
_entry.id   3c2176967ddadeedb4d932df0c664595
#
_cell.length_a   1.000
_cell.length_b   1.000
_cell.length_c   1.000
_cell.angle_alpha   90.00
_cell.angle_beta   90.00
_cell.angle_gamma   90.00
#
_symmetry.space_group_name_H-M   'P 1'
#
loop_
_entity.id
_entity.type
_entity.pdbx_description
1 polymer ?
#
loop_
_entity_poly.entity_id
_entity_poly.type
_entity_poly.pdbx_seq_one_letter_code
_entity_poly.pdbx_strand_id
1 'polypeptide(L)'
;MRFVKTYWLEMLMVIPLLAYIIGFTLLPILTNIKESFIDQRFGRRYDILVSKIADITYDIAHAYESEERRAYETERAEAALALERLQQSPYAGVSLSNYRKLFTDRSFINAIGNTVAITLMGLALQLVVAMSIALLLSRPLHGKGLFRTIVLTPLGIPTIVSATIMTYIFDTSGYLNEVLYKLGLLGEVPIDWAQGGWLSICMVVFADTWKVLPLMVLLFIAGLEAIPHSVHEASQIDGSPPMYKFFTVTLPLMKPYITMALILRAIDAFRIFELPLILAGTATTPLISTFTYSEYTRQNYNLSAASGTILTGIILIFVFTYLYIVERDREPNA
;
A
#
# COMPACT_ATOMS: atom_id res chain seq x y z
N MET A 1 -9.12 42.13 -2.51
CA MET A 1 -9.87 42.21 -3.78
C MET A 1 -9.00 42.31 -5.05
N ARG A 2 -7.82 42.99 -5.07
CA ARG A 2 -6.93 43.02 -6.26
C ARG A 2 -6.38 41.65 -6.65
N PHE A 3 -6.01 40.79 -5.70
CA PHE A 3 -5.46 39.45 -5.95
C PHE A 3 -6.44 38.55 -6.74
N VAL A 4 -7.72 38.54 -6.37
CA VAL A 4 -8.77 37.75 -7.05
C VAL A 4 -9.00 38.25 -8.49
N LYS A 5 -8.92 39.56 -8.74
CA LYS A 5 -9.08 40.11 -10.11
C LYS A 5 -7.93 39.78 -11.04
N THR A 6 -6.71 39.56 -10.51
CA THR A 6 -5.52 39.27 -11.33
C THR A 6 -5.41 37.78 -11.67
N TYR A 7 -5.83 36.91 -10.77
CA TYR A 7 -5.66 35.44 -10.88
C TYR A 7 -6.97 34.66 -10.98
N TRP A 8 -8.07 35.31 -11.40
CA TRP A 8 -9.38 34.66 -11.46
C TRP A 8 -9.43 33.49 -12.44
N LEU A 9 -8.68 33.57 -13.56
CA LEU A 9 -8.63 32.53 -14.58
C LEU A 9 -7.87 31.29 -14.08
N GLU A 10 -6.72 31.51 -13.44
CA GLU A 10 -5.94 30.46 -12.81
C GLU A 10 -6.72 29.77 -11.68
N MET A 11 -7.42 30.57 -10.86
CA MET A 11 -8.30 30.05 -9.81
C MET A 11 -9.43 29.21 -10.42
N LEU A 12 -10.05 29.67 -11.50
CA LEU A 12 -11.11 28.93 -12.19
C LEU A 12 -10.61 27.59 -12.74
N MET A 13 -9.37 27.53 -13.25
CA MET A 13 -8.76 26.28 -13.73
C MET A 13 -8.41 25.32 -12.60
N VAL A 14 -8.12 25.80 -11.39
CA VAL A 14 -7.78 24.98 -10.23
C VAL A 14 -9.04 24.46 -9.50
N ILE A 15 -10.18 25.18 -9.59
CA ILE A 15 -11.43 24.76 -8.90
C ILE A 15 -11.88 23.33 -9.25
N PRO A 16 -11.92 22.87 -10.51
CA PRO A 16 -12.32 21.50 -10.82
C PRO A 16 -11.39 20.45 -10.18
N LEU A 17 -10.07 20.74 -10.17
CA LEU A 17 -9.09 19.87 -9.55
C LEU A 17 -9.27 19.81 -8.03
N LEU A 18 -9.48 20.96 -7.38
CA LEU A 18 -9.74 21.03 -5.94
C LEU A 18 -11.06 20.33 -5.59
N ALA A 19 -12.12 20.54 -6.37
CA ALA A 19 -13.40 19.87 -6.17
C ALA A 19 -13.26 18.35 -6.29
N TYR A 20 -12.48 17.87 -7.25
CA TYR A 20 -12.16 16.46 -7.40
C TYR A 20 -11.39 15.91 -6.19
N ILE A 21 -10.32 16.60 -5.76
CA ILE A 21 -9.52 16.18 -4.59
C ILE A 21 -10.37 16.16 -3.32
N ILE A 22 -11.18 17.18 -3.09
CA ILE A 22 -12.05 17.25 -1.91
C ILE A 22 -13.10 16.14 -1.98
N GLY A 23 -13.81 16.01 -3.11
CA GLY A 23 -14.92 15.07 -3.24
C GLY A 23 -14.50 13.60 -3.29
N PHE A 24 -13.41 13.29 -3.97
CA PHE A 24 -13.03 11.90 -4.23
C PHE A 24 -11.80 11.42 -3.43
N THR A 25 -11.09 12.34 -2.76
CA THR A 25 -9.95 11.95 -1.93
C THR A 25 -10.20 12.29 -0.46
N LEU A 26 -10.46 13.56 -0.13
CA LEU A 26 -10.57 13.97 1.27
C LEU A 26 -11.86 13.47 1.94
N LEU A 27 -13.02 13.57 1.28
CA LEU A 27 -14.29 13.12 1.86
C LEU A 27 -14.28 11.62 2.16
N PRO A 28 -13.87 10.69 1.26
CA PRO A 28 -13.77 9.28 1.59
C PRO A 28 -12.80 8.98 2.74
N ILE A 29 -11.66 9.66 2.82
CA ILE A 29 -10.71 9.49 3.93
C ILE A 29 -11.36 9.92 5.25
N LEU A 30 -11.97 11.11 5.29
CA LEU A 30 -12.65 11.61 6.49
C LEU A 30 -13.82 10.71 6.91
N THR A 31 -14.58 10.20 5.94
CA THR A 31 -15.66 9.24 6.20
C THR A 31 -15.10 7.95 6.78
N ASN A 32 -14.03 7.40 6.21
CA ASN A 32 -13.38 6.20 6.74
C ASN A 32 -12.87 6.42 8.18
N ILE A 33 -12.25 7.57 8.46
CA ILE A 33 -11.82 7.91 9.82
C ILE A 33 -13.03 8.01 10.76
N LYS A 34 -14.12 8.65 10.35
CA LYS A 34 -15.36 8.72 11.14
C LYS A 34 -15.89 7.32 11.44
N GLU A 35 -16.03 6.47 10.42
CA GLU A 35 -16.52 5.09 10.55
C GLU A 35 -15.64 4.24 11.50
N SER A 36 -14.35 4.50 11.55
CA SER A 36 -13.42 3.80 12.44
C SER A 36 -13.73 3.98 13.93
N PHE A 37 -14.39 5.08 14.29
CA PHE A 37 -14.80 5.39 15.66
C PHE A 37 -16.24 4.98 16.00
N ILE A 38 -16.97 4.39 15.07
CA ILE A 38 -18.32 3.87 15.31
C ILE A 38 -18.20 2.42 15.81
N ASP A 39 -18.83 2.09 16.96
CA ASP A 39 -18.81 0.71 17.47
C ASP A 39 -19.38 -0.26 16.42
N GLN A 40 -18.66 -1.31 16.12
CA GLN A 40 -19.05 -2.31 15.12
C GLN A 40 -20.45 -2.90 15.35
N ARG A 41 -20.85 -3.07 16.63
CA ARG A 41 -22.19 -3.58 16.99
C ARG A 41 -23.29 -2.60 16.61
N PHE A 42 -23.02 -1.31 16.74
CA PHE A 42 -23.93 -0.26 16.32
C PHE A 42 -23.94 -0.15 14.80
N GLY A 43 -22.79 0.03 14.15
CA GLY A 43 -22.66 0.22 12.71
C GLY A 43 -23.36 -0.90 11.91
N ARG A 44 -23.03 -2.16 12.19
CA ARG A 44 -23.62 -3.30 11.50
C ARG A 44 -25.15 -3.39 11.64
N ARG A 45 -25.67 -3.11 12.84
CA ARG A 45 -27.14 -3.10 13.06
C ARG A 45 -27.81 -1.92 12.39
N TYR A 46 -27.15 -0.78 12.40
CA TYR A 46 -27.61 0.42 11.73
C TYR A 46 -27.75 0.20 10.23
N ASP A 47 -26.70 -0.32 9.58
CA ASP A 47 -26.70 -0.60 8.13
C ASP A 47 -27.79 -1.61 7.73
N ILE A 48 -27.96 -2.68 8.52
CA ILE A 48 -29.01 -3.68 8.28
C ILE A 48 -30.41 -3.05 8.38
N LEU A 49 -30.65 -2.21 9.37
CA LEU A 49 -31.98 -1.58 9.54
C LEU A 49 -32.24 -0.53 8.47
N VAL A 50 -31.25 0.24 8.07
CA VAL A 50 -31.36 1.24 6.99
C VAL A 50 -31.62 0.56 5.64
N SER A 51 -30.87 -0.50 5.30
CA SER A 51 -31.11 -1.25 4.05
C SER A 51 -32.50 -1.89 4.07
N LYS A 52 -32.90 -2.50 5.17
CA LYS A 52 -34.25 -3.10 5.32
C LYS A 52 -35.36 -2.07 5.11
N ILE A 53 -35.22 -0.88 5.69
CA ILE A 53 -36.21 0.21 5.50
C ILE A 53 -36.25 0.67 4.04
N ALA A 54 -35.10 0.73 3.36
CA ALA A 54 -35.05 1.10 1.95
C ALA A 54 -35.72 0.05 1.06
N ASP A 55 -35.44 -1.24 1.28
CA ASP A 55 -36.04 -2.35 0.56
C ASP A 55 -37.56 -2.37 0.74
N ILE A 56 -38.07 -2.29 1.98
CA ILE A 56 -39.49 -2.22 2.27
C ILE A 56 -40.15 -0.98 1.64
N THR A 57 -39.45 0.15 1.59
CA THR A 57 -39.94 1.38 0.96
C THR A 57 -40.12 1.19 -0.56
N TYR A 58 -39.17 0.45 -1.18
CA TYR A 58 -39.33 0.05 -2.58
C TYR A 58 -40.51 -0.87 -2.81
N ASP A 59 -40.70 -1.87 -1.94
CA ASP A 59 -41.82 -2.83 -2.01
C ASP A 59 -43.18 -2.14 -1.84
N ILE A 60 -43.29 -1.18 -0.90
CA ILE A 60 -44.51 -0.34 -0.74
C ILE A 60 -44.84 0.42 -2.02
N ALA A 61 -43.82 0.92 -2.73
CA ALA A 61 -44.03 1.67 -3.98
C ALA A 61 -44.52 0.79 -5.13
N HIS A 62 -44.29 -0.53 -5.07
CA HIS A 62 -44.59 -1.51 -6.12
C HIS A 62 -45.75 -2.48 -5.73
N ALA A 63 -46.26 -2.40 -4.49
CA ALA A 63 -47.38 -3.24 -4.04
C ALA A 63 -48.70 -2.85 -4.73
N TYR A 64 -49.34 -3.82 -5.38
CA TYR A 64 -50.61 -3.64 -6.08
C TYR A 64 -51.82 -3.87 -5.18
N GLU A 65 -51.68 -4.70 -4.15
CA GLU A 65 -52.79 -5.03 -3.24
C GLU A 65 -52.73 -4.18 -1.97
N SER A 66 -53.91 -3.75 -1.49
CA SER A 66 -54.04 -2.88 -0.31
C SER A 66 -53.65 -3.60 1.00
N GLU A 67 -53.83 -4.92 1.08
CA GLU A 67 -53.42 -5.72 2.26
C GLU A 67 -51.90 -5.89 2.32
N GLU A 68 -51.25 -6.20 1.19
CA GLU A 68 -49.83 -6.33 1.07
C GLU A 68 -49.15 -5.01 1.43
N ARG A 69 -49.65 -3.90 0.91
CA ARG A 69 -49.11 -2.56 1.23
C ARG A 69 -49.19 -2.24 2.72
N ARG A 70 -50.30 -2.59 3.40
CA ARG A 70 -50.46 -2.40 4.85
C ARG A 70 -49.42 -3.25 5.65
N ALA A 71 -49.17 -4.48 5.21
CA ALA A 71 -48.17 -5.33 5.83
C ALA A 71 -46.76 -4.71 5.76
N TYR A 72 -46.39 -4.24 4.58
CA TYR A 72 -45.10 -3.54 4.40
C TYR A 72 -45.01 -2.22 5.20
N GLU A 73 -46.07 -1.43 5.27
CA GLU A 73 -46.12 -0.21 6.09
C GLU A 73 -45.91 -0.51 7.59
N THR A 74 -46.49 -1.63 8.07
CA THR A 74 -46.33 -2.08 9.46
C THR A 74 -44.88 -2.52 9.71
N GLU A 75 -44.31 -3.33 8.82
CA GLU A 75 -42.93 -3.81 8.92
C GLU A 75 -41.90 -2.65 8.87
N ARG A 76 -42.16 -1.65 8.01
CA ARG A 76 -41.37 -0.43 7.96
C ARG A 76 -41.42 0.35 9.26
N ALA A 77 -42.60 0.47 9.88
CA ALA A 77 -42.76 1.17 11.16
C ALA A 77 -42.00 0.46 12.28
N GLU A 78 -42.05 -0.88 12.32
CA GLU A 78 -41.25 -1.67 13.28
C GLU A 78 -39.75 -1.50 13.08
N ALA A 79 -39.27 -1.54 11.84
CA ALA A 79 -37.87 -1.32 11.51
C ALA A 79 -37.41 0.10 11.87
N ALA A 80 -38.26 1.12 11.64
CA ALA A 80 -37.97 2.50 12.03
C ALA A 80 -37.87 2.67 13.56
N LEU A 81 -38.79 2.05 14.32
CA LEU A 81 -38.73 2.02 15.78
C LEU A 81 -37.46 1.31 16.30
N ALA A 82 -37.08 0.21 15.66
CA ALA A 82 -35.86 -0.48 16.02
C ALA A 82 -34.60 0.38 15.75
N LEU A 83 -34.59 1.14 14.67
CA LEU A 83 -33.53 2.08 14.32
C LEU A 83 -33.44 3.22 15.36
N GLU A 84 -34.58 3.78 15.74
CA GLU A 84 -34.63 4.84 16.79
C GLU A 84 -34.08 4.33 18.13
N ARG A 85 -34.49 3.14 18.57
CA ARG A 85 -33.95 2.49 19.79
C ARG A 85 -32.46 2.24 19.70
N LEU A 86 -31.96 1.86 18.51
CA LEU A 86 -30.54 1.65 18.28
C LEU A 86 -29.77 2.97 18.39
N GLN A 87 -30.29 4.07 17.87
CA GLN A 87 -29.70 5.39 17.95
C GLN A 87 -29.63 5.94 19.40
N GLN A 88 -30.53 5.51 20.25
CA GLN A 88 -30.51 5.82 21.69
C GLN A 88 -29.63 4.86 22.52
N SER A 89 -29.02 3.86 21.87
CA SER A 89 -28.16 2.90 22.57
C SER A 89 -26.83 3.52 23.03
N PRO A 90 -26.20 3.00 24.10
CA PRO A 90 -24.90 3.47 24.55
C PRO A 90 -23.76 3.24 23.54
N TYR A 91 -24.01 2.50 22.45
CA TYR A 91 -23.07 2.25 21.37
C TYR A 91 -23.18 3.24 20.21
N ALA A 92 -24.16 4.18 20.24
CA ALA A 92 -24.40 5.14 19.17
C ALA A 92 -23.38 6.27 19.08
N GLY A 93 -22.48 6.38 20.09
CA GLY A 93 -21.50 7.44 20.16
C GLY A 93 -20.12 7.07 19.59
N VAL A 94 -19.22 8.04 19.64
CA VAL A 94 -17.80 7.83 19.31
C VAL A 94 -17.19 6.82 20.28
N SER A 95 -16.56 5.77 19.77
CA SER A 95 -16.00 4.66 20.52
C SER A 95 -14.61 4.27 20.03
N LEU A 96 -13.74 3.87 20.95
CA LEU A 96 -12.44 3.26 20.65
C LEU A 96 -12.50 1.73 20.65
N SER A 97 -13.70 1.14 20.71
CA SER A 97 -13.89 -0.32 20.80
C SER A 97 -13.21 -1.09 19.65
N ASN A 98 -13.28 -0.56 18.41
CA ASN A 98 -12.66 -1.17 17.24
C ASN A 98 -11.13 -1.20 17.38
N TYR A 99 -10.52 -0.11 17.82
CA TYR A 99 -9.08 -0.03 18.06
C TYR A 99 -8.64 -1.00 19.16
N ARG A 100 -9.39 -1.02 20.27
CA ARG A 100 -9.11 -1.99 21.36
C ARG A 100 -9.20 -3.43 20.88
N LYS A 101 -10.21 -3.75 20.05
CA LYS A 101 -10.38 -5.09 19.46
C LYS A 101 -9.20 -5.43 18.56
N LEU A 102 -8.78 -4.51 17.68
CA LEU A 102 -7.63 -4.71 16.78
C LEU A 102 -6.34 -5.01 17.56
N PHE A 103 -6.02 -4.24 18.59
CA PHE A 103 -4.80 -4.43 19.38
C PHE A 103 -4.86 -5.65 20.32
N THR A 104 -6.01 -6.31 20.47
CA THR A 104 -6.15 -7.59 21.17
C THR A 104 -6.21 -8.78 20.21
N ASP A 105 -6.39 -8.54 18.91
CA ASP A 105 -6.44 -9.57 17.88
C ASP A 105 -5.03 -9.97 17.44
N ARG A 106 -4.64 -11.22 17.68
CA ARG A 106 -3.33 -11.75 17.29
C ARG A 106 -3.10 -11.69 15.78
N SER A 107 -4.14 -11.90 14.98
CA SER A 107 -4.04 -11.83 13.51
C SER A 107 -3.67 -10.42 13.06
N PHE A 108 -4.27 -9.39 13.66
CA PHE A 108 -3.96 -8.00 13.37
C PHE A 108 -2.55 -7.60 13.85
N ILE A 109 -2.13 -8.05 15.04
CA ILE A 109 -0.76 -7.79 15.53
C ILE A 109 0.27 -8.43 14.60
N ASN A 110 0.04 -9.68 14.16
CA ASN A 110 0.88 -10.34 13.16
C ASN A 110 0.87 -9.58 11.83
N ALA A 111 -0.29 -9.05 11.42
CA ALA A 111 -0.40 -8.26 10.21
C ALA A 111 0.44 -6.97 10.26
N ILE A 112 0.50 -6.29 11.41
CA ILE A 112 1.41 -5.15 11.63
C ILE A 112 2.86 -5.59 11.46
N GLY A 113 3.27 -6.67 12.16
CA GLY A 113 4.63 -7.20 12.10
C GLY A 113 5.05 -7.59 10.68
N ASN A 114 4.21 -8.33 9.98
CA ASN A 114 4.46 -8.75 8.60
C ASN A 114 4.53 -7.55 7.64
N THR A 115 3.62 -6.58 7.77
CA THR A 115 3.63 -5.36 6.93
C THR A 115 4.92 -4.58 7.10
N VAL A 116 5.35 -4.37 8.34
CA VAL A 116 6.61 -3.67 8.63
C VAL A 116 7.81 -4.47 8.12
N ALA A 117 7.85 -5.78 8.35
CA ALA A 117 8.93 -6.65 7.92
C ALA A 117 9.06 -6.66 6.38
N ILE A 118 7.96 -6.88 5.65
CA ILE A 118 7.95 -6.87 4.18
C ILE A 118 8.38 -5.52 3.64
N THR A 119 7.87 -4.42 4.23
CA THR A 119 8.23 -3.07 3.79
C THR A 119 9.72 -2.80 3.98
N LEU A 120 10.25 -3.01 5.18
CA LEU A 120 11.66 -2.69 5.47
C LEU A 120 12.62 -3.58 4.70
N MET A 121 12.35 -4.89 4.63
CA MET A 121 13.17 -5.82 3.87
C MET A 121 13.09 -5.54 2.37
N GLY A 122 11.89 -5.27 1.86
CA GLY A 122 11.68 -4.91 0.46
C GLY A 122 12.43 -3.64 0.10
N LEU A 123 12.29 -2.56 0.88
CA LEU A 123 13.02 -1.31 0.66
C LEU A 123 14.54 -1.49 0.67
N ALA A 124 15.07 -2.24 1.64
CA ALA A 124 16.50 -2.50 1.74
C ALA A 124 17.02 -3.29 0.52
N LEU A 125 16.34 -4.36 0.14
CA LEU A 125 16.70 -5.18 -1.01
C LEU A 125 16.61 -4.39 -2.33
N GLN A 126 15.49 -3.68 -2.52
CA GLN A 126 15.24 -2.87 -3.70
C GLN A 126 16.26 -1.74 -3.85
N LEU A 127 16.62 -1.07 -2.75
CA LEU A 127 17.64 -0.02 -2.76
C LEU A 127 18.98 -0.55 -3.27
N VAL A 128 19.45 -1.68 -2.71
CA VAL A 128 20.74 -2.27 -3.07
C VAL A 128 20.74 -2.77 -4.52
N VAL A 129 19.70 -3.53 -4.90
CA VAL A 129 19.63 -4.13 -6.24
C VAL A 129 19.40 -3.06 -7.31
N ALA A 130 18.51 -2.09 -7.08
CA ALA A 130 18.26 -1.00 -8.04
C ALA A 130 19.47 -0.11 -8.22
N MET A 131 20.19 0.23 -7.13
CA MET A 131 21.42 1.02 -7.21
C MET A 131 22.51 0.27 -8.00
N SER A 132 22.67 -1.02 -7.76
CA SER A 132 23.64 -1.86 -8.47
C SER A 132 23.34 -1.90 -9.98
N ILE A 133 22.08 -2.12 -10.35
CA ILE A 133 21.64 -2.12 -11.76
C ILE A 133 21.79 -0.72 -12.39
N ALA A 134 21.42 0.34 -11.68
CA ALA A 134 21.54 1.70 -12.18
C ALA A 134 23.01 2.08 -12.44
N LEU A 135 23.92 1.75 -11.53
CA LEU A 135 25.37 1.96 -11.70
C LEU A 135 25.92 1.18 -12.91
N LEU A 136 25.44 -0.04 -13.12
CA LEU A 136 25.83 -0.85 -14.28
C LEU A 136 25.32 -0.21 -15.58
N LEU A 137 24.05 0.15 -15.64
CA LEU A 137 23.38 0.72 -16.82
C LEU A 137 23.81 2.16 -17.11
N SER A 138 24.41 2.87 -16.15
CA SER A 138 24.97 4.21 -16.38
C SER A 138 26.31 4.18 -17.12
N ARG A 139 26.99 3.02 -17.16
CA ARG A 139 28.24 2.84 -17.92
C ARG A 139 28.00 2.70 -19.41
N PRO A 140 28.99 3.00 -20.28
CA PRO A 140 28.92 2.71 -21.70
C PRO A 140 29.03 1.18 -21.95
N LEU A 141 27.87 0.52 -22.02
CA LEU A 141 27.78 -0.92 -22.26
C LEU A 141 27.28 -1.19 -23.68
N HIS A 142 27.90 -2.17 -24.36
CA HIS A 142 27.35 -2.69 -25.62
C HIS A 142 26.02 -3.38 -25.33
N GLY A 143 24.97 -3.04 -26.11
CA GLY A 143 23.62 -3.60 -25.89
C GLY A 143 22.84 -2.96 -24.73
N LYS A 144 23.23 -1.79 -24.21
CA LYS A 144 22.56 -1.06 -23.11
C LYS A 144 21.05 -0.97 -23.29
N GLY A 145 20.56 -0.78 -24.54
CA GLY A 145 19.12 -0.71 -24.84
C GLY A 145 18.40 -2.02 -24.50
N LEU A 146 18.98 -3.16 -24.89
CA LEU A 146 18.40 -4.48 -24.59
C LEU A 146 18.34 -4.76 -23.10
N PHE A 147 19.42 -4.46 -22.36
CA PHE A 147 19.44 -4.62 -20.90
C PHE A 147 18.41 -3.72 -20.21
N ARG A 148 18.27 -2.46 -20.66
CA ARG A 148 17.21 -1.56 -20.15
C ARG A 148 15.83 -2.16 -20.41
N THR A 149 15.56 -2.68 -21.61
CA THR A 149 14.26 -3.30 -21.93
C THR A 149 13.96 -4.49 -21.04
N ILE A 150 14.92 -5.40 -20.83
CA ILE A 150 14.75 -6.57 -19.96
C ILE A 150 14.45 -6.14 -18.52
N VAL A 151 15.21 -5.19 -17.98
CA VAL A 151 15.02 -4.69 -16.61
C VAL A 151 13.66 -3.99 -16.46
N LEU A 152 13.17 -3.30 -17.48
CA LEU A 152 11.91 -2.54 -17.43
C LEU A 152 10.67 -3.38 -17.73
N THR A 153 10.82 -4.60 -18.26
CA THR A 153 9.71 -5.48 -18.63
C THR A 153 8.70 -5.71 -17.50
N PRO A 154 9.10 -5.98 -16.23
CA PRO A 154 8.15 -6.24 -15.17
C PRO A 154 7.20 -5.07 -14.88
N LEU A 155 7.60 -3.84 -15.18
CA LEU A 155 6.76 -2.65 -14.97
C LEU A 155 5.49 -2.68 -15.85
N GLY A 156 5.60 -3.21 -17.07
CA GLY A 156 4.49 -3.31 -18.02
C GLY A 156 3.50 -4.45 -17.73
N ILE A 157 3.83 -5.38 -16.82
CA ILE A 157 2.99 -6.53 -16.50
C ILE A 157 1.98 -6.12 -15.41
N PRO A 158 0.66 -6.39 -15.55
CA PRO A 158 -0.32 -6.15 -14.48
C PRO A 158 0.05 -6.89 -13.18
N THR A 159 -0.21 -6.28 -12.02
CA THR A 159 0.20 -6.85 -10.71
C THR A 159 -0.41 -8.23 -10.47
N ILE A 160 -1.68 -8.43 -10.82
CA ILE A 160 -2.36 -9.73 -10.69
C ILE A 160 -1.67 -10.80 -11.52
N VAL A 161 -1.29 -10.49 -12.77
CA VAL A 161 -0.55 -11.40 -13.65
C VAL A 161 0.83 -11.71 -13.08
N SER A 162 1.52 -10.69 -12.57
CA SER A 162 2.82 -10.86 -11.89
C SER A 162 2.70 -11.79 -10.69
N ALA A 163 1.66 -11.62 -9.86
CA ALA A 163 1.40 -12.47 -8.72
C ALA A 163 1.13 -13.92 -9.15
N THR A 164 0.31 -14.13 -10.19
CA THR A 164 0.03 -15.47 -10.73
C THR A 164 1.29 -16.14 -11.27
N ILE A 165 2.15 -15.42 -12.01
CA ILE A 165 3.45 -15.94 -12.45
C ILE A 165 4.29 -16.38 -11.27
N MET A 166 4.37 -15.56 -10.23
CA MET A 166 5.14 -15.87 -9.03
C MET A 166 4.54 -17.05 -8.25
N THR A 167 3.21 -17.23 -8.24
CA THR A 167 2.58 -18.42 -7.66
C THR A 167 3.07 -19.70 -8.35
N TYR A 168 3.13 -19.73 -9.68
CA TYR A 168 3.69 -20.89 -10.39
C TYR A 168 5.17 -21.11 -10.12
N ILE A 169 5.95 -20.07 -9.93
CA ILE A 169 7.39 -20.18 -9.62
C ILE A 169 7.60 -20.75 -8.21
N PHE A 170 6.82 -20.27 -7.24
CA PHE A 170 6.95 -20.62 -5.82
C PHE A 170 6.02 -21.76 -5.37
N ASP A 171 5.26 -22.38 -6.28
CA ASP A 171 4.48 -23.57 -5.96
C ASP A 171 5.37 -24.71 -5.44
N THR A 172 4.81 -25.61 -4.65
CA THR A 172 5.55 -26.80 -4.15
C THR A 172 6.09 -27.66 -5.27
N SER A 173 5.35 -27.78 -6.38
CA SER A 173 5.75 -28.40 -7.63
C SER A 173 6.36 -27.41 -8.64
N GLY A 174 6.63 -26.19 -8.21
CA GLY A 174 7.00 -25.07 -9.06
C GLY A 174 8.47 -25.07 -9.47
N TYR A 175 8.75 -24.17 -10.42
CA TYR A 175 10.07 -24.05 -11.06
C TYR A 175 11.21 -23.82 -10.07
N LEU A 176 10.99 -23.06 -8.99
CA LEU A 176 12.05 -22.78 -8.02
C LEU A 176 12.47 -24.02 -7.25
N ASN A 177 11.53 -24.85 -6.79
CA ASN A 177 11.83 -26.12 -6.12
C ASN A 177 12.55 -27.09 -7.07
N GLU A 178 12.14 -27.15 -8.33
CA GLU A 178 12.80 -27.98 -9.35
C GLU A 178 14.26 -27.56 -9.57
N VAL A 179 14.53 -26.27 -9.70
CA VAL A 179 15.90 -25.73 -9.85
C VAL A 179 16.75 -26.01 -8.62
N LEU A 180 16.22 -25.78 -7.41
CA LEU A 180 16.94 -26.05 -6.17
C LEU A 180 17.28 -27.54 -6.01
N TYR A 181 16.35 -28.43 -6.38
CA TYR A 181 16.57 -29.88 -6.38
C TYR A 181 17.68 -30.28 -7.37
N LYS A 182 17.63 -29.78 -8.60
CA LYS A 182 18.66 -30.05 -9.64
C LYS A 182 20.04 -29.53 -9.25
N LEU A 183 20.11 -28.45 -8.48
CA LEU A 183 21.38 -27.91 -7.97
C LEU A 183 21.90 -28.66 -6.73
N GLY A 184 21.15 -29.64 -6.21
CA GLY A 184 21.52 -30.37 -5.00
C GLY A 184 21.36 -29.54 -3.71
N LEU A 185 20.64 -28.42 -3.79
CA LEU A 185 20.38 -27.52 -2.64
C LEU A 185 19.10 -27.92 -1.88
N LEU A 186 18.29 -28.80 -2.45
CA LEU A 186 17.05 -29.31 -1.87
C LEU A 186 17.04 -30.83 -1.92
N GLY A 187 16.54 -31.47 -0.85
CA GLY A 187 16.29 -32.90 -0.81
C GLY A 187 14.99 -33.30 -1.54
N GLU A 188 14.49 -34.53 -1.28
CA GLU A 188 13.26 -35.05 -1.92
C GLU A 188 11.98 -34.31 -1.50
N VAL A 189 12.01 -33.59 -0.36
CA VAL A 189 10.85 -32.86 0.15
C VAL A 189 10.88 -31.43 -0.38
N PRO A 190 9.88 -31.01 -1.18
CA PRO A 190 9.81 -29.66 -1.69
C PRO A 190 9.49 -28.67 -0.58
N ILE A 191 9.95 -27.42 -0.75
CA ILE A 191 9.64 -26.32 0.17
C ILE A 191 8.24 -25.80 -0.16
N ASP A 192 7.39 -25.71 0.86
CA ASP A 192 6.15 -24.94 0.79
C ASP A 192 6.45 -23.46 1.16
N TRP A 193 6.61 -22.63 0.15
CA TRP A 193 6.92 -21.20 0.29
C TRP A 193 5.77 -20.40 0.89
N ALA A 194 4.53 -20.89 0.75
CA ALA A 194 3.32 -20.20 1.20
C ALA A 194 2.83 -20.65 2.59
N GLN A 195 3.57 -21.53 3.28
CA GLN A 195 3.19 -22.06 4.60
C GLN A 195 3.08 -21.02 5.72
N GLY A 196 3.47 -19.78 5.47
CA GLY A 196 3.49 -18.69 6.46
C GLY A 196 4.88 -18.47 7.07
N GLY A 197 4.93 -17.49 8.00
CA GLY A 197 6.17 -17.11 8.68
C GLY A 197 7.20 -16.48 7.74
N TRP A 198 8.48 -16.71 8.05
CA TRP A 198 9.59 -16.02 7.39
C TRP A 198 9.75 -16.38 5.90
N LEU A 199 9.44 -17.61 5.51
CA LEU A 199 9.53 -18.04 4.11
C LEU A 199 8.53 -17.28 3.23
N SER A 200 7.29 -17.17 3.66
CA SER A 200 6.28 -16.41 2.92
C SER A 200 6.59 -14.92 2.86
N ILE A 201 7.19 -14.35 3.92
CA ILE A 201 7.67 -12.96 3.91
C ILE A 201 8.76 -12.80 2.83
N CYS A 202 9.75 -13.68 2.79
CA CYS A 202 10.82 -13.65 1.79
C CYS A 202 10.27 -13.82 0.36
N MET A 203 9.32 -14.74 0.16
CA MET A 203 8.64 -14.94 -1.12
C MET A 203 7.95 -13.66 -1.60
N VAL A 204 7.17 -13.01 -0.73
CA VAL A 204 6.47 -11.76 -1.06
C VAL A 204 7.47 -10.63 -1.34
N VAL A 205 8.53 -10.49 -0.54
CA VAL A 205 9.59 -9.49 -0.74
C VAL A 205 10.29 -9.69 -2.08
N PHE A 206 10.61 -10.92 -2.44
CA PHE A 206 11.24 -11.22 -3.73
C PHE A 206 10.32 -10.88 -4.90
N ALA A 207 9.08 -11.34 -4.86
CA ALA A 207 8.09 -11.10 -5.90
C ALA A 207 7.79 -9.60 -6.10
N ASP A 208 7.62 -8.87 -4.99
CA ASP A 208 7.43 -7.43 -4.99
C ASP A 208 8.68 -6.70 -5.54
N THR A 209 9.86 -7.10 -5.10
CA THR A 209 11.12 -6.54 -5.60
C THR A 209 11.21 -6.68 -7.11
N TRP A 210 11.01 -7.88 -7.65
CA TRP A 210 11.04 -8.10 -9.10
C TRP A 210 10.07 -7.18 -9.84
N LYS A 211 8.85 -7.01 -9.31
CA LYS A 211 7.78 -6.21 -9.94
C LYS A 211 8.09 -4.72 -9.99
N VAL A 212 8.62 -4.15 -8.90
CA VAL A 212 8.76 -2.69 -8.74
C VAL A 212 10.17 -2.16 -8.93
N LEU A 213 11.16 -3.05 -8.97
CA LEU A 213 12.57 -2.71 -9.17
C LEU A 213 12.81 -1.74 -10.35
N PRO A 214 12.14 -1.91 -11.52
CA PRO A 214 12.33 -1.03 -12.67
C PRO A 214 12.14 0.45 -12.36
N LEU A 215 11.13 0.80 -11.55
CA LEU A 215 10.86 2.20 -11.20
C LEU A 215 12.01 2.82 -10.41
N MET A 216 12.55 2.08 -9.41
CA MET A 216 13.68 2.56 -8.63
C MET A 216 14.96 2.67 -9.49
N VAL A 217 15.17 1.72 -10.40
CA VAL A 217 16.31 1.76 -11.34
C VAL A 217 16.25 3.00 -12.22
N LEU A 218 15.07 3.36 -12.75
CA LEU A 218 14.90 4.58 -13.56
C LEU A 218 15.19 5.85 -12.76
N LEU A 219 14.68 5.94 -11.53
CA LEU A 219 14.95 7.09 -10.66
C LEU A 219 16.44 7.22 -10.33
N PHE A 220 17.13 6.10 -10.10
CA PHE A 220 18.56 6.13 -9.83
C PHE A 220 19.41 6.42 -11.06
N ILE A 221 19.02 5.93 -12.24
CA ILE A 221 19.68 6.32 -13.50
C ILE A 221 19.54 7.84 -13.72
N ALA A 222 18.34 8.39 -13.54
CA ALA A 222 18.13 9.83 -13.67
C ALA A 222 18.99 10.63 -12.67
N GLY A 223 19.11 10.15 -11.43
CA GLY A 223 19.97 10.75 -10.42
C GLY A 223 21.46 10.67 -10.78
N LEU A 224 21.91 9.53 -11.27
CA LEU A 224 23.31 9.36 -11.69
C LEU A 224 23.67 10.22 -12.91
N GLU A 225 22.73 10.36 -13.87
CA GLU A 225 22.90 11.22 -15.06
C GLU A 225 22.85 12.72 -14.71
N ALA A 226 22.27 13.10 -13.57
CA ALA A 226 22.25 14.48 -13.10
C ALA A 226 23.57 14.93 -12.44
N ILE A 227 24.49 14.01 -12.11
CA ILE A 227 25.79 14.34 -11.55
C ILE A 227 26.70 14.91 -12.68
N PRO A 228 27.23 16.14 -12.54
CA PRO A 228 28.08 16.73 -13.57
C PRO A 228 29.32 15.87 -13.86
N HIS A 229 29.70 15.77 -15.15
CA HIS A 229 30.90 15.00 -15.56
C HIS A 229 32.18 15.52 -14.91
N SER A 230 32.29 16.84 -14.69
CA SER A 230 33.43 17.46 -14.02
C SER A 230 33.72 16.87 -12.62
N VAL A 231 32.68 16.47 -11.89
CA VAL A 231 32.85 15.82 -10.57
C VAL A 231 33.49 14.43 -10.71
N HIS A 232 33.11 13.71 -11.76
CA HIS A 232 33.69 12.41 -12.05
C HIS A 232 35.12 12.49 -12.53
N GLU A 233 35.43 13.51 -13.34
CA GLU A 233 36.80 13.79 -13.82
C GLU A 233 37.75 14.23 -12.68
N ALA A 234 37.28 15.14 -11.82
CA ALA A 234 38.06 15.56 -10.63
C ALA A 234 38.43 14.37 -9.74
N SER A 235 37.42 13.50 -9.45
CA SER A 235 37.64 12.29 -8.65
C SER A 235 38.60 11.29 -9.31
N GLN A 236 38.71 11.27 -10.65
CA GLN A 236 39.69 10.43 -11.35
C GLN A 236 41.10 11.03 -11.29
N ILE A 237 41.22 12.36 -11.38
CA ILE A 237 42.49 13.07 -11.24
C ILE A 237 43.08 12.85 -9.84
N ASP A 238 42.20 12.85 -8.81
CA ASP A 238 42.56 12.56 -7.41
C ASP A 238 42.96 11.09 -7.17
N GLY A 239 42.88 10.22 -8.17
CA GLY A 239 43.22 8.79 -8.05
C GLY A 239 42.34 8.00 -7.10
N SER A 240 41.11 8.47 -6.81
CA SER A 240 40.18 7.86 -5.85
C SER A 240 39.77 6.45 -6.27
N PRO A 241 39.89 5.42 -5.40
CA PRO A 241 39.38 4.07 -5.69
C PRO A 241 37.87 4.07 -5.95
N PRO A 242 37.34 3.18 -6.82
CA PRO A 242 35.91 3.18 -7.20
C PRO A 242 34.95 3.10 -6.01
N MET A 243 35.28 2.31 -4.99
CA MET A 243 34.48 2.15 -3.79
C MET A 243 34.48 3.44 -2.94
N TYR A 244 35.61 4.05 -2.78
CA TYR A 244 35.74 5.34 -2.08
C TYR A 244 34.94 6.42 -2.82
N LYS A 245 35.09 6.54 -4.14
CA LYS A 245 34.33 7.46 -4.98
C LYS A 245 32.80 7.24 -4.84
N PHE A 246 32.36 5.97 -4.77
CA PHE A 246 30.93 5.67 -4.59
C PHE A 246 30.40 6.24 -3.28
N PHE A 247 31.04 5.94 -2.15
CA PHE A 247 30.54 6.35 -0.83
C PHE A 247 30.75 7.83 -0.52
N THR A 248 31.83 8.46 -1.01
CA THR A 248 32.16 9.86 -0.67
C THR A 248 31.68 10.89 -1.68
N VAL A 249 31.42 10.48 -2.92
CA VAL A 249 31.01 11.41 -3.98
C VAL A 249 29.62 11.03 -4.53
N THR A 250 29.49 9.81 -5.08
CA THR A 250 28.27 9.43 -5.79
C THR A 250 27.07 9.32 -4.84
N LEU A 251 27.19 8.58 -3.74
CA LEU A 251 26.10 8.33 -2.81
C LEU A 251 25.57 9.61 -2.14
N PRO A 252 26.42 10.55 -1.67
CA PRO A 252 25.95 11.84 -1.15
C PRO A 252 25.22 12.69 -2.19
N LEU A 253 25.70 12.75 -3.43
CA LEU A 253 25.05 13.48 -4.52
C LEU A 253 23.72 12.82 -4.96
N MET A 254 23.60 11.52 -4.79
CA MET A 254 22.38 10.75 -5.05
C MET A 254 21.33 10.88 -3.94
N LYS A 255 21.67 11.43 -2.76
CA LYS A 255 20.77 11.53 -1.59
C LYS A 255 19.38 12.05 -1.92
N PRO A 256 19.15 13.11 -2.73
CA PRO A 256 17.82 13.58 -3.07
C PRO A 256 17.00 12.55 -3.86
N TYR A 257 17.62 11.86 -4.81
CA TYR A 257 16.97 10.84 -5.65
C TYR A 257 16.65 9.58 -4.86
N ILE A 258 17.55 9.15 -3.98
CA ILE A 258 17.35 8.03 -3.06
C ILE A 258 16.19 8.35 -2.11
N THR A 259 16.17 9.55 -1.53
CA THR A 259 15.09 10.01 -0.65
C THR A 259 13.74 9.96 -1.35
N MET A 260 13.65 10.52 -2.56
CA MET A 260 12.42 10.52 -3.34
C MET A 260 11.97 9.09 -3.66
N ALA A 261 12.88 8.24 -4.12
CA ALA A 261 12.59 6.85 -4.45
C ALA A 261 12.11 6.05 -3.23
N LEU A 262 12.77 6.22 -2.07
CA LEU A 262 12.41 5.53 -0.83
C LEU A 262 11.04 5.98 -0.29
N ILE A 263 10.72 7.27 -0.34
CA ILE A 263 9.40 7.77 0.11
C ILE A 263 8.29 7.20 -0.77
N LEU A 264 8.41 7.35 -2.10
CA LEU A 264 7.41 6.83 -3.03
C LEU A 264 7.22 5.32 -2.84
N ARG A 265 8.33 4.59 -2.73
CA ARG A 265 8.30 3.14 -2.59
C ARG A 265 7.79 2.68 -1.23
N ALA A 266 8.12 3.38 -0.16
CA ALA A 266 7.62 3.06 1.18
C ALA A 266 6.09 3.17 1.26
N ILE A 267 5.53 4.27 0.72
CA ILE A 267 4.07 4.45 0.66
C ILE A 267 3.41 3.28 -0.06
N ASP A 268 3.97 2.83 -1.20
CA ASP A 268 3.42 1.71 -1.95
C ASP A 268 3.63 0.36 -1.24
N ALA A 269 4.79 0.16 -0.60
CA ALA A 269 5.10 -1.09 0.10
C ALA A 269 4.23 -1.31 1.34
N PHE A 270 3.94 -0.26 2.12
CA PHE A 270 3.03 -0.39 3.27
C PHE A 270 1.60 -0.77 2.88
N ARG A 271 1.14 -0.35 1.72
CA ARG A 271 -0.22 -0.63 1.22
C ARG A 271 -0.28 -1.77 0.19
N ILE A 272 0.81 -2.55 0.06
CA ILE A 272 0.83 -3.70 -0.85
C ILE A 272 -0.33 -4.65 -0.53
N PHE A 273 -1.11 -5.03 -1.55
CA PHE A 273 -2.33 -5.79 -1.36
C PHE A 273 -2.46 -6.98 -2.32
N GLU A 274 -2.50 -6.74 -3.63
CA GLU A 274 -2.82 -7.76 -4.63
C GLU A 274 -1.82 -8.92 -4.63
N LEU A 275 -0.54 -8.61 -4.57
CA LEU A 275 0.53 -9.59 -4.68
C LEU A 275 0.56 -10.54 -3.46
N PRO A 276 0.59 -10.07 -2.20
CA PRO A 276 0.55 -10.96 -1.05
C PRO A 276 -0.80 -11.69 -0.90
N LEU A 277 -1.91 -11.09 -1.34
CA LEU A 277 -3.22 -11.74 -1.33
C LEU A 277 -3.23 -13.01 -2.19
N ILE A 278 -2.64 -12.94 -3.38
CA ILE A 278 -2.60 -14.07 -4.33
C ILE A 278 -1.54 -15.09 -3.92
N LEU A 279 -0.36 -14.64 -3.50
CA LEU A 279 0.78 -15.52 -3.19
C LEU A 279 0.61 -16.29 -1.86
N ALA A 280 0.18 -15.59 -0.81
CA ALA A 280 0.18 -16.14 0.54
C ALA A 280 -1.22 -16.20 1.18
N GLY A 281 -2.21 -15.55 0.55
CA GLY A 281 -3.57 -15.46 1.09
C GLY A 281 -3.65 -14.58 2.36
N THR A 282 -4.86 -14.51 2.93
CA THR A 282 -5.12 -13.66 4.10
C THR A 282 -4.81 -14.36 5.42
N ALA A 283 -4.73 -15.70 5.44
CA ALA A 283 -4.63 -16.49 6.67
C ALA A 283 -3.18 -16.78 7.08
N THR A 284 -2.32 -17.12 6.13
CA THR A 284 -0.94 -17.58 6.40
C THR A 284 0.02 -16.42 6.63
N THR A 285 -0.10 -15.34 5.88
CA THR A 285 0.74 -14.15 6.03
C THR A 285 -0.12 -12.90 5.97
N PRO A 286 -0.92 -12.64 7.01
CA PRO A 286 -1.77 -11.45 7.04
C PRO A 286 -0.92 -10.18 7.01
N LEU A 287 -1.33 -9.21 6.17
CA LEU A 287 -0.87 -7.83 6.17
C LEU A 287 -2.01 -6.93 6.62
N ILE A 288 -1.72 -5.69 7.03
CA ILE A 288 -2.78 -4.77 7.43
C ILE A 288 -3.76 -4.54 6.27
N SER A 289 -3.27 -4.41 5.03
CA SER A 289 -4.09 -4.24 3.83
C SER A 289 -5.00 -5.45 3.55
N THR A 290 -4.46 -6.67 3.62
CA THR A 290 -5.24 -7.90 3.39
C THR A 290 -6.19 -8.19 4.56
N PHE A 291 -5.82 -7.86 5.80
CA PHE A 291 -6.70 -7.92 6.96
C PHE A 291 -7.88 -6.94 6.81
N THR A 292 -7.60 -5.69 6.45
CA THR A 292 -8.62 -4.65 6.19
C THR A 292 -9.63 -5.13 5.14
N TYR A 293 -9.15 -5.71 4.05
CA TYR A 293 -10.00 -6.29 3.02
C TYR A 293 -10.82 -7.48 3.52
N SER A 294 -10.21 -8.38 4.29
CA SER A 294 -10.88 -9.54 4.88
C SER A 294 -12.03 -9.11 5.82
N GLU A 295 -11.82 -8.10 6.65
CA GLU A 295 -12.87 -7.56 7.51
C GLU A 295 -13.97 -6.85 6.71
N TYR A 296 -13.61 -6.14 5.64
CA TYR A 296 -14.59 -5.56 4.73
C TYR A 296 -15.49 -6.63 4.07
N THR A 297 -14.92 -7.69 3.53
CA THR A 297 -15.67 -8.78 2.89
C THR A 297 -16.55 -9.55 3.88
N ARG A 298 -16.19 -9.55 5.17
CA ARG A 298 -17.02 -10.08 6.27
C ARG A 298 -18.10 -9.10 6.73
N GLN A 299 -18.28 -7.97 6.05
CA GLN A 299 -19.21 -6.89 6.42
C GLN A 299 -18.90 -6.24 7.79
N ASN A 300 -17.65 -6.29 8.25
CA ASN A 300 -17.19 -5.63 9.45
C ASN A 300 -16.60 -4.25 9.10
N TYR A 301 -17.40 -3.39 8.48
CA TYR A 301 -16.96 -2.11 7.88
C TYR A 301 -16.25 -1.20 8.87
N ASN A 302 -16.75 -1.06 10.10
CA ASN A 302 -16.14 -0.20 11.12
C ASN A 302 -14.77 -0.72 11.58
N LEU A 303 -14.59 -2.05 11.69
CA LEU A 303 -13.32 -2.67 12.03
C LEU A 303 -12.32 -2.56 10.87
N SER A 304 -12.80 -2.75 9.64
CA SER A 304 -12.05 -2.50 8.40
C SER A 304 -11.59 -1.03 8.32
N ALA A 305 -12.48 -0.08 8.59
CA ALA A 305 -12.16 1.34 8.63
C ALA A 305 -11.09 1.68 9.69
N ALA A 306 -11.19 1.09 10.88
CA ALA A 306 -10.20 1.28 11.94
C ALA A 306 -8.82 0.72 11.56
N SER A 307 -8.76 -0.48 10.95
CA SER A 307 -7.50 -1.07 10.49
C SER A 307 -6.85 -0.25 9.36
N GLY A 308 -7.65 0.25 8.39
CA GLY A 308 -7.18 1.15 7.34
C GLY A 308 -6.68 2.49 7.88
N THR A 309 -7.34 3.03 8.91
CA THR A 309 -6.90 4.26 9.59
C THR A 309 -5.55 4.06 10.29
N ILE A 310 -5.34 2.91 10.96
CA ILE A 310 -4.06 2.56 11.56
C ILE A 310 -2.97 2.45 10.49
N LEU A 311 -3.24 1.78 9.36
CA LEU A 311 -2.29 1.68 8.26
C LEU A 311 -1.89 3.06 7.74
N THR A 312 -2.85 3.95 7.53
CA THR A 312 -2.59 5.34 7.12
C THR A 312 -1.73 6.06 8.15
N GLY A 313 -2.02 5.90 9.44
CA GLY A 313 -1.22 6.45 10.52
C GLY A 313 0.23 5.96 10.51
N ILE A 314 0.45 4.65 10.31
CA ILE A 314 1.80 4.07 10.21
C ILE A 314 2.57 4.67 9.03
N ILE A 315 1.93 4.79 7.85
CA ILE A 315 2.55 5.40 6.66
C ILE A 315 2.96 6.85 6.95
N LEU A 316 2.06 7.64 7.53
CA LEU A 316 2.35 9.04 7.86
C LEU A 316 3.49 9.16 8.86
N ILE A 317 3.48 8.38 9.94
CA ILE A 317 4.57 8.35 10.93
C ILE A 317 5.89 8.00 10.27
N PHE A 318 5.92 6.97 9.41
CA PHE A 318 7.12 6.57 8.70
C PHE A 318 7.64 7.68 7.79
N VAL A 319 6.78 8.26 6.96
CA VAL A 319 7.16 9.32 6.00
C VAL A 319 7.66 10.56 6.71
N PHE A 320 6.94 11.05 7.74
CA PHE A 320 7.36 12.23 8.49
C PHE A 320 8.65 11.98 9.27
N THR A 321 8.80 10.82 9.89
CA THR A 321 10.05 10.46 10.59
C THR A 321 11.24 10.43 9.63
N TYR A 322 11.06 9.80 8.46
CA TYR A 322 12.09 9.72 7.43
C TYR A 322 12.46 11.12 6.90
N LEU A 323 11.48 11.96 6.58
CA LEU A 323 11.71 13.33 6.14
C LEU A 323 12.47 14.14 7.20
N TYR A 324 12.04 14.06 8.45
CA TYR A 324 12.69 14.76 9.56
C TYR A 324 14.18 14.36 9.70
N ILE A 325 14.49 13.05 9.61
CA ILE A 325 15.87 12.57 9.68
C ILE A 325 16.68 13.10 8.49
N VAL A 326 16.12 13.07 7.27
CA VAL A 326 16.83 13.51 6.06
C VAL A 326 17.03 15.03 6.02
N GLU A 327 16.05 15.82 6.47
CA GLU A 327 16.17 17.29 6.53
C GLU A 327 17.16 17.74 7.59
N ARG A 328 17.15 17.10 8.76
CA ARG A 328 18.12 17.41 9.83
C ARG A 328 19.58 17.29 9.37
N ASP A 329 19.84 16.33 8.49
CA ASP A 329 21.19 16.16 7.89
C ASP A 329 21.52 17.21 6.82
N ARG A 330 20.55 18.04 6.39
CA ARG A 330 20.77 19.14 5.43
C ARG A 330 21.15 20.45 6.10
N GLU A 331 20.96 20.57 7.41
CA GLU A 331 21.33 21.74 8.22
C GLU A 331 22.57 21.48 9.13
N PRO A 332 23.77 21.20 8.61
CA PRO A 332 25.00 21.45 9.31
C PRO A 332 25.68 22.64 8.68
N ASN A 333 25.68 23.77 9.39
CA ASN A 333 26.42 25.00 9.09
C ASN A 333 25.71 26.00 8.12
N ALA A 334 24.69 26.70 8.64
CA ALA A 334 24.46 28.10 8.30
C ALA A 334 25.10 28.96 9.38
#